data_8ce5fb971f7c532c3c6ee62933c0fa17
#
_entry.id   8ce5fb971f7c532c3c6ee62933c0fa17
#
_cell.length_a   1.000
_cell.length_b   1.000
_cell.length_c   1.000
_cell.angle_alpha   90.00
_cell.angle_beta   90.00
_cell.angle_gamma   90.00
#
_symmetry.space_group_name_H-M   'P 1'
#
loop_
_entity.id
_entity.type
_entity.pdbx_description
1 polymer ?
#
loop_
_entity_poly.entity_id
_entity_poly.type
_entity_poly.pdbx_seq_one_letter_code
_entity_poly.pdbx_strand_id
1 'polypeptide(L)'
;SAEAKDMKGLGGALKQLIFKPKRMDSVETVKILVQVAEVAQTKSKADLASEGEGIGDGFLERGLTLVGAGLDGDFIRKAMEADIAEMQQRHNTICILIRTMGSYAPMFGMTGTVLGVTQVLQNVTDINNIVAGMSLALLTTLYGLVMSTIFFIPVTNKLKGLTAKEALTKEI
;
A
#
# COMPACT_ATOMS: atom_id res chain seq x y z
N SER A 1 5.56 16.46 13.05
CA SER A 1 5.30 16.66 11.66
C SER A 1 5.52 15.43 10.76
N ALA A 2 5.74 14.25 11.37
CA ALA A 2 5.74 12.96 10.67
C ALA A 2 4.33 12.60 10.12
N GLU A 3 3.29 12.84 10.91
CA GLU A 3 1.89 12.54 10.55
C GLU A 3 1.40 13.23 9.26
N ALA A 4 1.88 14.44 8.96
CA ALA A 4 1.49 15.14 7.72
C ALA A 4 2.14 14.54 6.46
N LYS A 5 3.29 13.87 6.58
CA LYS A 5 3.93 13.11 5.49
C LYS A 5 3.17 11.81 5.21
N ASP A 6 2.67 11.16 6.26
CA ASP A 6 1.91 9.91 6.16
C ASP A 6 0.53 10.14 5.54
N MET A 7 -0.13 11.27 5.81
CA MET A 7 -1.36 11.67 5.14
C MET A 7 -1.19 11.96 3.64
N LYS A 8 -0.05 12.52 3.21
CA LYS A 8 0.27 12.67 1.77
C LYS A 8 0.54 11.32 1.10
N GLY A 9 1.09 10.36 1.85
CA GLY A 9 1.26 8.98 1.41
C GLY A 9 -0.05 8.26 1.14
N LEU A 10 -1.11 8.55 1.91
CA LEU A 10 -2.47 8.00 1.70
C LEU A 10 -3.05 8.39 0.34
N GLY A 11 -2.93 9.66 -0.06
CA GLY A 11 -3.40 10.12 -1.38
C GLY A 11 -2.65 9.42 -2.52
N GLY A 12 -1.34 9.20 -2.37
CA GLY A 12 -0.52 8.43 -3.31
C GLY A 12 -0.90 6.95 -3.37
N ALA A 13 -1.15 6.32 -2.22
CA ALA A 13 -1.58 4.92 -2.14
C ALA A 13 -2.98 4.71 -2.73
N LEU A 14 -3.93 5.61 -2.47
CA LEU A 14 -5.24 5.61 -3.12
C LEU A 14 -5.12 5.81 -4.64
N LYS A 15 -4.25 6.71 -5.08
CA LYS A 15 -3.97 6.93 -6.50
C LYS A 15 -3.36 5.69 -7.15
N GLN A 16 -2.46 4.97 -6.47
CA GLN A 16 -1.90 3.70 -6.94
C GLN A 16 -2.92 2.56 -6.99
N LEU A 17 -3.96 2.61 -6.15
CA LEU A 17 -5.08 1.65 -6.18
C LEU A 17 -6.01 1.89 -7.37
N ILE A 18 -6.25 3.16 -7.71
CA ILE A 18 -7.18 3.58 -8.77
C ILE A 18 -6.47 3.55 -10.13
N PHE A 19 -5.24 4.05 -10.19
CA PHE A 19 -4.42 4.03 -11.40
C PHE A 19 -3.40 2.89 -11.24
N LYS A 20 -3.55 1.81 -12.02
CA LYS A 20 -2.56 0.73 -12.13
C LYS A 20 -1.19 1.39 -12.39
N PRO A 21 -0.22 1.33 -11.48
CA PRO A 21 1.14 1.68 -11.85
C PRO A 21 1.57 0.73 -12.97
N LYS A 22 2.34 1.24 -13.90
CA LYS A 22 2.99 0.43 -14.95
C LYS A 22 4.00 -0.47 -14.23
N ARG A 23 3.52 -1.62 -13.73
CA ARG A 23 4.36 -2.63 -13.10
C ARG A 23 4.88 -3.54 -14.19
N MET A 24 6.16 -3.79 -14.18
CA MET A 24 6.74 -4.83 -15.01
C MET A 24 6.14 -6.17 -14.59
N ASP A 25 5.68 -6.94 -15.54
CA ASP A 25 5.26 -8.32 -15.32
C ASP A 25 6.51 -9.17 -15.07
N SER A 26 6.40 -10.21 -14.23
CA SER A 26 7.52 -11.12 -13.94
C SER A 26 8.18 -11.67 -15.21
N VAL A 27 7.39 -11.92 -16.25
CA VAL A 27 7.89 -12.37 -17.55
C VAL A 27 8.73 -11.29 -18.25
N GLU A 28 8.33 -10.03 -18.16
CA GLU A 28 9.06 -8.89 -18.72
C GLU A 28 10.37 -8.67 -17.96
N THR A 29 10.35 -8.80 -16.64
CA THR A 29 11.55 -8.75 -15.78
C THR A 29 12.55 -9.82 -16.16
N VAL A 30 12.12 -11.08 -16.32
CA VAL A 30 13.01 -12.19 -16.73
C VAL A 30 13.62 -11.94 -18.12
N LYS A 31 12.84 -11.43 -19.08
CA LYS A 31 13.39 -11.09 -20.40
C LYS A 31 14.50 -10.04 -20.33
N ILE A 32 14.30 -9.01 -19.52
CA ILE A 32 15.30 -7.96 -19.32
C ILE A 32 16.53 -8.52 -18.63
N LEU A 33 16.38 -9.36 -17.60
CA LEU A 33 17.52 -10.00 -16.93
C LEU A 33 18.33 -10.88 -17.88
N VAL A 34 17.66 -11.62 -18.77
CA VAL A 34 18.36 -12.41 -19.81
C VAL A 34 19.13 -11.49 -20.76
N GLN A 35 18.55 -10.41 -21.25
CA GLN A 35 19.23 -9.43 -22.10
C GLN A 35 20.45 -8.80 -21.39
N VAL A 36 20.29 -8.42 -20.12
CA VAL A 36 21.39 -7.89 -19.31
C VAL A 36 22.49 -8.93 -19.12
N ALA A 37 22.15 -10.20 -18.91
CA ALA A 37 23.12 -11.29 -18.79
C ALA A 37 23.90 -11.54 -20.11
N GLU A 38 23.24 -11.43 -21.26
CA GLU A 38 23.89 -11.52 -22.57
C GLU A 38 24.87 -10.35 -22.80
N VAL A 39 24.46 -9.14 -22.45
CA VAL A 39 25.31 -7.94 -22.52
C VAL A 39 26.50 -8.05 -21.58
N ALA A 40 26.31 -8.60 -20.37
CA ALA A 40 27.37 -8.80 -19.39
C ALA A 40 28.48 -9.76 -19.84
N GLN A 41 28.19 -10.67 -20.76
CA GLN A 41 29.19 -11.57 -21.36
C GLN A 41 30.07 -10.87 -22.41
N THR A 42 29.60 -9.82 -23.04
CA THR A 42 30.23 -9.17 -24.18
C THR A 42 30.82 -7.80 -23.86
N LYS A 43 30.30 -7.10 -22.87
CA LYS A 43 30.68 -5.73 -22.48
C LYS A 43 31.39 -5.68 -21.13
N SER A 44 32.07 -4.56 -20.86
CA SER A 44 32.68 -4.27 -19.56
C SER A 44 31.61 -4.08 -18.47
N LYS A 45 31.97 -4.39 -17.21
CA LYS A 45 31.10 -4.14 -16.04
C LYS A 45 30.65 -2.69 -15.91
N ALA A 46 31.49 -1.74 -16.33
CA ALA A 46 31.15 -0.32 -16.32
C ALA A 46 30.02 0.03 -17.31
N ASP A 47 29.95 -0.66 -18.44
CA ASP A 47 28.93 -0.41 -19.46
C ASP A 47 27.54 -0.95 -19.05
N LEU A 48 27.50 -1.92 -18.10
CA LEU A 48 26.24 -2.46 -17.57
C LEU A 48 25.42 -1.41 -16.81
N ALA A 49 26.08 -0.47 -16.15
CA ALA A 49 25.38 0.60 -15.43
C ALA A 49 24.60 1.51 -16.40
N SER A 50 25.17 1.81 -17.57
CA SER A 50 24.51 2.64 -18.59
C SER A 50 23.38 1.91 -19.32
N GLU A 51 23.46 0.61 -19.48
CA GLU A 51 22.39 -0.21 -20.06
C GLU A 51 21.17 -0.33 -19.12
N GLY A 52 21.38 -0.16 -17.80
CA GLY A 52 20.32 -0.19 -16.78
C GLY A 52 19.53 1.11 -16.66
N GLU A 53 20.00 2.22 -17.25
CA GLU A 53 19.31 3.50 -17.16
C GLU A 53 17.91 3.45 -17.80
N GLY A 54 16.90 3.78 -16.98
CA GLY A 54 15.50 3.79 -17.41
C GLY A 54 14.82 2.43 -17.53
N ILE A 55 15.48 1.35 -17.13
CA ILE A 55 14.89 0.00 -17.11
C ILE A 55 14.19 -0.24 -15.78
N GLY A 56 12.86 -0.37 -15.82
CA GLY A 56 12.06 -0.76 -14.68
C GLY A 56 11.74 0.35 -13.69
N ASP A 57 11.69 -0.01 -12.41
CA ASP A 57 11.27 0.87 -11.30
C ASP A 57 12.45 1.47 -10.49
N GLY A 58 13.66 1.45 -11.06
CA GLY A 58 14.88 1.90 -10.41
C GLY A 58 15.58 0.85 -9.52
N PHE A 59 14.92 -0.27 -9.22
CA PHE A 59 15.52 -1.36 -8.45
C PHE A 59 16.60 -2.08 -9.24
N LEU A 60 16.29 -2.48 -10.48
CA LEU A 60 17.24 -3.12 -11.38
C LEU A 60 18.39 -2.20 -11.76
N GLU A 61 18.08 -0.93 -12.05
CA GLU A 61 19.08 0.11 -12.32
C GLU A 61 20.10 0.23 -11.17
N ARG A 62 19.60 0.26 -9.92
CA ARG A 62 20.48 0.29 -8.74
C ARG A 62 21.35 -0.96 -8.63
N GLY A 63 20.78 -2.15 -8.87
CA GLY A 63 21.54 -3.40 -8.89
C GLY A 63 22.67 -3.37 -9.92
N LEU A 64 22.37 -2.95 -11.15
CA LEU A 64 23.34 -2.83 -12.22
C LEU A 64 24.42 -1.77 -11.94
N THR A 65 24.05 -0.66 -11.29
CA THR A 65 25.01 0.35 -10.83
C THR A 65 26.00 -0.22 -9.81
N LEU A 66 25.53 -1.02 -8.86
CA LEU A 66 26.39 -1.67 -7.86
C LEU A 66 27.34 -2.70 -8.51
N VAL A 67 26.86 -3.45 -9.50
CA VAL A 67 27.68 -4.38 -10.30
C VAL A 67 28.75 -3.61 -11.10
N GLY A 68 28.36 -2.53 -11.75
CA GLY A 68 29.26 -1.64 -12.51
C GLY A 68 30.35 -1.00 -11.64
N ALA A 69 30.03 -0.69 -10.38
CA ALA A 69 31.00 -0.21 -9.40
C ALA A 69 32.02 -1.27 -8.94
N GLY A 70 31.86 -2.52 -9.37
CA GLY A 70 32.78 -3.61 -9.04
C GLY A 70 32.71 -4.09 -7.59
N LEU A 71 31.60 -3.85 -6.91
CA LEU A 71 31.39 -4.29 -5.53
C LEU A 71 31.27 -5.81 -5.43
N ASP A 72 31.57 -6.35 -4.25
CA ASP A 72 31.45 -7.78 -3.97
C ASP A 72 30.00 -8.28 -4.07
N GLY A 73 29.84 -9.49 -4.65
CA GLY A 73 28.52 -10.06 -4.90
C GLY A 73 27.66 -10.22 -3.64
N ASP A 74 28.27 -10.61 -2.51
CA ASP A 74 27.57 -10.73 -1.23
C ASP A 74 27.10 -9.37 -0.70
N PHE A 75 27.87 -8.31 -0.94
CA PHE A 75 27.47 -6.96 -0.58
C PHE A 75 26.29 -6.49 -1.42
N ILE A 76 26.35 -6.70 -2.75
CA ILE A 76 25.27 -6.35 -3.68
C ILE A 76 23.99 -7.04 -3.29
N ARG A 77 24.04 -8.35 -3.03
CA ARG A 77 22.89 -9.14 -2.60
C ARG A 77 22.24 -8.58 -1.32
N LYS A 78 23.06 -8.31 -0.29
CA LYS A 78 22.56 -7.75 0.97
C LYS A 78 21.95 -6.36 0.78
N ALA A 79 22.54 -5.53 -0.08
CA ALA A 79 22.01 -4.21 -0.38
C ALA A 79 20.65 -4.30 -1.08
N MET A 80 20.49 -5.21 -2.04
CA MET A 80 19.23 -5.42 -2.76
C MET A 80 18.15 -6.03 -1.87
N GLU A 81 18.51 -6.98 -1.00
CA GLU A 81 17.58 -7.54 0.02
C GLU A 81 17.11 -6.46 1.00
N ALA A 82 17.99 -5.55 1.41
CA ALA A 82 17.63 -4.42 2.26
C ALA A 82 16.65 -3.46 1.57
N ASP A 83 16.84 -3.18 0.29
CA ASP A 83 15.92 -2.35 -0.50
C ASP A 83 14.52 -2.98 -0.62
N ILE A 84 14.44 -4.30 -0.80
CA ILE A 84 13.17 -5.04 -0.82
C ILE A 84 12.48 -4.93 0.56
N ALA A 85 13.24 -5.14 1.64
CA ALA A 85 12.71 -5.06 3.00
C ALA A 85 12.19 -3.65 3.32
N GLU A 86 12.92 -2.60 2.93
CA GLU A 86 12.49 -1.21 3.10
C GLU A 86 11.21 -0.91 2.33
N MET A 87 11.12 -1.36 1.08
CA MET A 87 9.89 -1.22 0.28
C MET A 87 8.71 -1.91 0.95
N GLN A 88 8.88 -3.16 1.40
CA GLN A 88 7.85 -3.92 2.10
C GLN A 88 7.41 -3.22 3.38
N GLN A 89 8.34 -2.67 4.16
CA GLN A 89 8.05 -1.94 5.39
C GLN A 89 7.22 -0.68 5.11
N ARG A 90 7.58 0.11 4.10
CA ARG A 90 6.80 1.30 3.68
C ARG A 90 5.37 0.93 3.29
N HIS A 91 5.20 -0.12 2.48
CA HIS A 91 3.89 -0.60 2.05
C HIS A 91 3.07 -1.14 3.23
N ASN A 92 3.72 -1.88 4.14
CA ASN A 92 3.05 -2.40 5.33
C ASN A 92 2.55 -1.30 6.25
N THR A 93 3.31 -0.21 6.43
CA THR A 93 2.87 0.97 7.20
C THR A 93 1.58 1.56 6.64
N ILE A 94 1.48 1.69 5.33
CA ILE A 94 0.25 2.18 4.66
C ILE A 94 -0.91 1.19 4.87
N CYS A 95 -0.66 -0.11 4.74
CA CYS A 95 -1.67 -1.14 4.98
C CYS A 95 -2.19 -1.11 6.42
N ILE A 96 -1.31 -0.94 7.40
CA ILE A 96 -1.68 -0.81 8.81
C ILE A 96 -2.56 0.43 9.02
N LEU A 97 -2.16 1.56 8.46
CA LEU A 97 -2.92 2.81 8.58
C LEU A 97 -4.35 2.66 8.03
N ILE A 98 -4.51 2.14 6.81
CA ILE A 98 -5.84 1.91 6.20
C ILE A 98 -6.66 0.91 7.02
N ARG A 99 -6.03 -0.16 7.52
CA ARG A 99 -6.69 -1.14 8.38
C ARG A 99 -7.17 -0.53 9.69
N THR A 100 -6.37 0.33 10.29
CA THR A 100 -6.71 1.04 11.53
C THR A 100 -7.91 1.98 11.31
N MET A 101 -7.95 2.71 10.19
CA MET A 101 -9.12 3.50 9.79
C MET A 101 -10.37 2.63 9.64
N GLY A 102 -10.22 1.43 9.03
CA GLY A 102 -11.30 0.44 8.92
C GLY A 102 -11.81 -0.03 10.28
N SER A 103 -10.93 -0.19 11.27
CA SER A 103 -11.31 -0.59 12.63
C SER A 103 -12.02 0.54 13.39
N TYR A 104 -11.69 1.79 13.14
CA TYR A 104 -12.34 2.93 13.77
C TYR A 104 -13.71 3.26 13.17
N ALA A 105 -13.96 2.93 11.92
CA ALA A 105 -15.24 3.23 11.27
C ALA A 105 -16.46 2.67 12.03
N PRO A 106 -16.51 1.39 12.49
CA PRO A 106 -17.59 0.89 13.32
C PRO A 106 -17.65 1.56 14.70
N MET A 107 -16.51 1.94 15.29
CA MET A 107 -16.47 2.62 16.59
C MET A 107 -17.14 3.98 16.52
N PHE A 108 -16.90 4.73 15.44
CA PHE A 108 -17.65 5.97 15.19
C PHE A 108 -19.15 5.72 14.95
N GLY A 109 -19.51 4.60 14.30
CA GLY A 109 -20.91 4.17 14.19
C GLY A 109 -21.55 3.94 15.55
N MET A 110 -20.88 3.24 16.47
CA MET A 110 -21.35 3.05 17.84
C MET A 110 -21.44 4.35 18.63
N THR A 111 -20.52 5.28 18.44
CA THR A 111 -20.61 6.62 19.04
C THR A 111 -21.88 7.34 18.57
N GLY A 112 -22.20 7.21 17.29
CA GLY A 112 -23.45 7.75 16.73
C GLY A 112 -24.70 7.15 17.35
N THR A 113 -24.71 5.83 17.67
CA THR A 113 -25.85 5.23 18.40
C THR A 113 -26.02 5.79 19.79
N VAL A 114 -24.91 5.97 20.53
CA VAL A 114 -24.98 6.55 21.89
C VAL A 114 -25.55 7.97 21.85
N LEU A 115 -25.10 8.79 20.90
CA LEU A 115 -25.62 10.15 20.70
C LEU A 115 -27.12 10.15 20.33
N GLY A 116 -27.53 9.29 19.40
CA GLY A 116 -28.91 9.17 18.98
C GLY A 116 -29.85 8.74 20.13
N VAL A 117 -29.44 7.74 20.93
CA VAL A 117 -30.17 7.29 22.10
C VAL A 117 -30.23 8.40 23.19
N THR A 118 -29.12 9.11 23.41
CA THR A 118 -29.09 10.24 24.36
C THR A 118 -30.08 11.32 23.95
N GLN A 119 -30.19 11.63 22.66
CA GLN A 119 -31.17 12.60 22.16
C GLN A 119 -32.61 12.14 22.38
N VAL A 120 -32.88 10.85 22.17
CA VAL A 120 -34.21 10.26 22.46
C VAL A 120 -34.59 10.40 23.93
N LEU A 121 -33.65 10.11 24.84
CA LEU A 121 -33.87 10.17 26.29
C LEU A 121 -34.13 11.58 26.80
N GLN A 122 -33.67 12.61 26.09
CA GLN A 122 -33.96 14.02 26.45
C GLN A 122 -35.39 14.44 26.16
N ASN A 123 -36.10 13.72 25.29
CA ASN A 123 -37.44 14.13 24.84
C ASN A 123 -38.35 12.91 24.60
N VAL A 124 -38.58 12.13 25.66
CA VAL A 124 -39.33 10.86 25.63
C VAL A 124 -40.87 11.03 25.47
N THR A 125 -41.35 12.26 25.49
CA THR A 125 -42.81 12.52 25.40
C THR A 125 -43.33 12.55 23.97
N ASP A 126 -42.47 12.71 22.98
CA ASP A 126 -42.82 12.76 21.56
C ASP A 126 -42.37 11.48 20.84
N ILE A 127 -43.33 10.66 20.48
CA ILE A 127 -43.12 9.38 19.76
C ILE A 127 -42.37 9.60 18.44
N ASN A 128 -42.62 10.70 17.71
CA ASN A 128 -41.96 10.95 16.44
C ASN A 128 -40.45 11.23 16.64
N ASN A 129 -40.10 11.96 17.69
CA ASN A 129 -38.69 12.21 18.05
C ASN A 129 -37.99 10.93 18.50
N ILE A 130 -38.69 10.04 19.22
CA ILE A 130 -38.15 8.73 19.61
C ILE A 130 -37.81 7.89 18.36
N VAL A 131 -38.75 7.74 17.44
CA VAL A 131 -38.57 6.95 16.22
C VAL A 131 -37.47 7.55 15.35
N ALA A 132 -37.40 8.84 15.15
CA ALA A 132 -36.40 9.52 14.37
C ALA A 132 -34.97 9.34 14.97
N GLY A 133 -34.83 9.54 16.29
CA GLY A 133 -33.55 9.38 16.98
C GLY A 133 -33.04 7.94 16.98
N MET A 134 -33.91 6.97 17.18
CA MET A 134 -33.56 5.54 17.08
C MET A 134 -33.18 5.15 15.66
N SER A 135 -33.91 5.62 14.65
CA SER A 135 -33.58 5.39 13.24
C SER A 135 -32.19 5.94 12.89
N LEU A 136 -31.90 7.17 13.32
CA LEU A 136 -30.61 7.79 13.10
C LEU A 136 -29.47 7.00 13.78
N ALA A 137 -29.71 6.57 15.03
CA ALA A 137 -28.75 5.76 15.78
C ALA A 137 -28.39 4.46 15.07
N LEU A 138 -29.38 3.72 14.58
CA LEU A 138 -29.16 2.48 13.83
C LEU A 138 -28.46 2.72 12.48
N LEU A 139 -28.82 3.80 11.80
CA LEU A 139 -28.27 4.16 10.50
C LEU A 139 -26.78 4.52 10.59
N THR A 140 -26.37 5.22 11.63
CA THR A 140 -24.94 5.56 11.84
C THR A 140 -24.08 4.33 12.05
N THR A 141 -24.58 3.32 12.79
CA THR A 141 -23.87 2.04 12.95
C THR A 141 -23.79 1.27 11.64
N LEU A 142 -24.88 1.23 10.88
CA LEU A 142 -24.88 0.59 9.56
C LEU A 142 -23.82 1.21 8.64
N TYR A 143 -23.74 2.54 8.59
CA TYR A 143 -22.73 3.21 7.77
C TYR A 143 -21.31 2.92 8.25
N GLY A 144 -21.04 2.88 9.54
CA GLY A 144 -19.75 2.52 10.11
C GLY A 144 -19.31 1.10 9.68
N LEU A 145 -20.24 0.14 9.76
CA LEU A 145 -19.99 -1.25 9.33
C LEU A 145 -19.77 -1.35 7.83
N VAL A 146 -20.59 -0.72 7.02
CA VAL A 146 -20.48 -0.72 5.55
C VAL A 146 -19.15 -0.13 5.11
N MET A 147 -18.75 1.01 5.66
CA MET A 147 -17.46 1.63 5.36
C MET A 147 -16.28 0.71 5.71
N SER A 148 -16.33 0.06 6.86
CA SER A 148 -15.29 -0.88 7.27
C SER A 148 -15.20 -2.08 6.34
N THR A 149 -16.31 -2.77 6.11
CA THR A 149 -16.35 -4.08 5.45
C THR A 149 -16.25 -4.00 3.93
N ILE A 150 -16.91 -3.01 3.32
CA ILE A 150 -16.99 -2.88 1.85
C ILE A 150 -15.83 -2.04 1.31
N PHE A 151 -15.32 -1.08 2.07
CA PHE A 151 -14.29 -0.18 1.59
C PHE A 151 -12.89 -0.51 2.17
N PHE A 152 -12.70 -0.40 3.48
CA PHE A 152 -11.37 -0.49 4.07
C PHE A 152 -10.74 -1.88 4.01
N ILE A 153 -11.51 -2.93 4.27
CA ILE A 153 -11.00 -4.31 4.26
C ILE A 153 -10.54 -4.74 2.87
N PRO A 154 -11.34 -4.60 1.79
CA PRO A 154 -10.90 -4.98 0.44
C PRO A 154 -9.71 -4.17 -0.06
N VAL A 155 -9.66 -2.87 0.27
CA VAL A 155 -8.54 -1.99 -0.08
C VAL A 155 -7.24 -2.50 0.56
N THR A 156 -7.27 -2.81 1.85
CA THR A 156 -6.11 -3.33 2.58
C THR A 156 -5.64 -4.67 2.00
N ASN A 157 -6.56 -5.58 1.70
CA ASN A 157 -6.23 -6.89 1.14
C ASN A 157 -5.62 -6.77 -0.26
N LYS A 158 -6.15 -5.87 -1.09
CA LYS A 158 -5.60 -5.60 -2.41
C LYS A 158 -4.18 -5.03 -2.34
N LEU A 159 -3.92 -4.08 -1.44
CA LEU A 159 -2.58 -3.53 -1.22
C LEU A 159 -1.58 -4.60 -0.79
N LYS A 160 -1.94 -5.45 0.16
CA LYS A 160 -1.09 -6.57 0.60
C LYS A 160 -0.76 -7.51 -0.56
N GLY A 161 -1.75 -7.88 -1.36
CA GLY A 161 -1.54 -8.73 -2.53
C GLY A 161 -0.63 -8.09 -3.58
N LEU A 162 -0.71 -6.78 -3.76
CA LEU A 162 0.15 -6.04 -4.66
C LEU A 162 1.60 -5.97 -4.15
N THR A 163 1.80 -5.76 -2.85
CA THR A 163 3.12 -5.75 -2.22
C THR A 163 3.80 -7.11 -2.31
N ALA A 164 3.05 -8.18 -2.04
CA ALA A 164 3.58 -9.54 -2.16
C ALA A 164 4.03 -9.88 -3.59
N LYS A 165 3.25 -9.51 -4.59
CA LYS A 165 3.62 -9.70 -6.00
C LYS A 165 4.87 -8.91 -6.39
N GLU A 166 4.98 -7.66 -5.94
CA GLU A 166 6.14 -6.82 -6.21
C GLU A 166 7.41 -7.36 -5.57
N ALA A 167 7.32 -7.84 -4.32
CA ALA A 167 8.43 -8.47 -3.63
C ALA A 167 8.92 -9.72 -4.39
N LEU A 168 8.00 -10.62 -4.77
CA LEU A 168 8.34 -11.81 -5.56
C LEU A 168 9.03 -11.47 -6.89
N THR A 169 8.58 -10.41 -7.57
CA THR A 169 9.21 -9.99 -8.84
C THR A 169 10.63 -9.45 -8.63
N LYS A 170 10.92 -8.87 -7.46
CA LYS A 170 12.25 -8.34 -7.11
C LYS A 170 13.20 -9.39 -6.52
N GLU A 171 12.68 -10.52 -6.06
CA GLU A 171 13.47 -11.66 -5.55
C GLU A 171 14.00 -12.57 -6.69
N ILE A 172 13.49 -12.43 -7.91
CA ILE A 172 13.95 -13.14 -9.11
C ILE A 172 15.28 -12.55 -9.60
#